data_dbfe2fef81e8e6203aa502c98c9d8ac6
#
_entry.id   dbfe2fef81e8e6203aa502c98c9d8ac6
#
_cell.length_a   1.000
_cell.length_b   1.000
_cell.length_c   1.000
_cell.angle_alpha   90.00
_cell.angle_beta   90.00
_cell.angle_gamma   90.00
#
_symmetry.space_group_name_H-M   'P 1'
#
loop_
_entity.id
_entity.type
_entity.pdbx_description
1 polymer ?
#
loop_
_entity_poly.entity_id
_entity_poly.type
_entity_poly.pdbx_seq_one_letter_code
_entity_poly.pdbx_strand_id
1 'polypeptide(L)'
;MRTRVRFTATGALLALAVVLFSSVGMRVALAGVDGDLVLGSFISNGSCTPGNTNCTSGSTGVTSQGGGLVWRAQDGDGLEGFSNSGDTGVIGTSQGEGGIGVSGTGPSIGVDGAGVVGVHGNGSGTGGIGVSAEGTDYGVYATGGGTGVYGLGLGSNGVQGDAGTGASGVYGSNFGTGNGVRGHSAKGTGVLAQSSSGTALRVGGKVQFGRSGSATVAGTPSNPKSSVVVSNVAVSPKSLVLATAQKNVPGVFVEAAVTNPSAHTITIFLNKPVSTGYPVAWMVIEKP
;
A
#
# COMPACT_ATOMS: atom_id res chain seq x y z
N MET A 1 -40.00 -24.82 68.94
CA MET A 1 -39.65 -23.72 68.06
C MET A 1 -39.74 -24.20 66.60
N ARG A 2 -40.79 -23.86 65.87
CA ARG A 2 -41.00 -24.32 64.47
C ARG A 2 -40.49 -23.24 63.54
N THR A 3 -39.38 -23.48 62.89
CA THR A 3 -38.83 -22.59 61.87
C THR A 3 -39.63 -22.76 60.55
N ARG A 4 -40.40 -21.78 60.17
CA ARG A 4 -41.08 -21.75 58.85
C ARG A 4 -40.10 -21.24 57.81
N VAL A 5 -39.67 -22.11 56.90
CA VAL A 5 -38.93 -21.72 55.70
C VAL A 5 -39.97 -21.16 54.70
N ARG A 6 -39.91 -19.87 54.43
CA ARG A 6 -40.70 -19.22 53.37
C ARG A 6 -39.93 -19.37 52.07
N PHE A 7 -40.32 -20.27 51.21
CA PHE A 7 -39.92 -20.25 49.82
C PHE A 7 -40.68 -19.15 49.10
N THR A 8 -40.01 -18.18 48.52
CA THR A 8 -40.63 -17.21 47.63
C THR A 8 -41.02 -17.93 46.34
N ALA A 9 -42.14 -17.55 45.74
CA ALA A 9 -42.68 -18.22 44.53
C ALA A 9 -41.68 -18.26 43.37
N THR A 10 -40.74 -17.34 43.30
CA THR A 10 -39.65 -17.29 42.34
C THR A 10 -38.65 -18.45 42.46
N GLY A 11 -38.31 -18.88 43.68
CA GLY A 11 -37.40 -19.99 43.90
C GLY A 11 -38.00 -21.34 43.52
N ALA A 12 -39.32 -21.51 43.72
CA ALA A 12 -40.02 -22.74 43.38
C ALA A 12 -40.19 -22.94 41.86
N LEU A 13 -40.39 -21.84 41.11
CA LEU A 13 -40.46 -21.88 39.63
C LEU A 13 -39.10 -22.22 39.00
N LEU A 14 -38.01 -21.72 39.54
CA LEU A 14 -36.65 -22.02 39.04
C LEU A 14 -36.27 -23.48 39.32
N ALA A 15 -36.61 -23.99 40.50
CA ALA A 15 -36.36 -25.40 40.84
C ALA A 15 -37.22 -26.37 40.00
N LEU A 16 -38.45 -26.00 39.67
CA LEU A 16 -39.33 -26.79 38.81
C LEU A 16 -38.87 -26.77 37.34
N ALA A 17 -38.37 -25.66 36.83
CA ALA A 17 -37.80 -25.56 35.48
C ALA A 17 -36.56 -26.47 35.33
N VAL A 18 -35.70 -26.50 36.34
CA VAL A 18 -34.49 -27.37 36.33
C VAL A 18 -34.88 -28.86 36.34
N VAL A 19 -35.90 -29.26 37.07
CA VAL A 19 -36.35 -30.66 37.14
C VAL A 19 -37.06 -31.11 35.87
N LEU A 20 -37.84 -30.24 35.23
CA LEU A 20 -38.56 -30.55 33.98
C LEU A 20 -37.63 -30.65 32.78
N PHE A 21 -36.57 -29.86 32.73
CA PHE A 21 -35.62 -29.90 31.64
C PHE A 21 -34.55 -31.00 31.75
N SER A 22 -34.29 -31.49 32.97
CA SER A 22 -33.34 -32.60 33.17
C SER A 22 -33.88 -33.96 32.67
N SER A 23 -35.20 -34.13 32.60
CA SER A 23 -35.83 -35.36 32.11
C SER A 23 -35.88 -35.49 30.59
N VAL A 24 -35.65 -34.39 29.85
CA VAL A 24 -35.71 -34.34 28.37
C VAL A 24 -34.31 -34.29 27.75
N GLY A 25 -33.25 -34.43 28.53
CA GLY A 25 -31.87 -34.36 28.04
C GLY A 25 -31.42 -32.95 27.58
N MET A 26 -32.26 -31.94 27.78
CA MET A 26 -31.91 -30.55 27.49
C MET A 26 -31.11 -29.97 28.65
N ARG A 27 -29.85 -29.65 28.40
CA ARG A 27 -28.97 -29.02 29.37
C ARG A 27 -29.19 -27.51 29.35
N VAL A 28 -29.62 -26.95 30.46
CA VAL A 28 -29.81 -25.52 30.64
C VAL A 28 -28.49 -24.92 31.16
N ALA A 29 -28.00 -23.92 30.51
CA ALA A 29 -26.93 -23.11 31.06
C ALA A 29 -27.47 -22.33 32.28
N LEU A 30 -26.89 -22.58 33.44
CA LEU A 30 -27.19 -21.80 34.65
C LEU A 30 -26.30 -20.55 34.62
N ALA A 31 -26.92 -19.39 34.81
CA ALA A 31 -26.15 -18.18 35.07
C ALA A 31 -25.32 -18.35 36.33
N GLY A 32 -24.07 -17.95 36.33
CA GLY A 32 -23.23 -17.89 37.50
C GLY A 32 -23.82 -17.00 38.59
N VAL A 33 -23.26 -17.06 39.78
CA VAL A 33 -23.76 -16.30 40.96
C VAL A 33 -23.66 -14.80 40.73
N ASP A 34 -22.83 -14.39 39.76
CA ASP A 34 -22.54 -13.01 39.40
C ASP A 34 -23.27 -12.55 38.11
N GLY A 35 -24.20 -13.39 37.59
CA GLY A 35 -24.91 -13.10 36.34
C GLY A 35 -24.18 -13.57 35.08
N ASP A 36 -23.04 -14.18 35.18
CA ASP A 36 -22.26 -14.71 34.07
C ASP A 36 -22.88 -15.96 33.47
N LEU A 37 -23.05 -16.01 32.17
CA LEU A 37 -23.45 -17.18 31.41
C LEU A 37 -22.23 -18.06 31.17
N VAL A 38 -22.02 -19.10 31.98
CA VAL A 38 -20.92 -20.03 31.77
C VAL A 38 -21.36 -21.09 30.75
N LEU A 39 -20.95 -20.95 29.51
CA LEU A 39 -21.23 -21.88 28.40
C LEU A 39 -20.21 -23.04 28.31
N GLY A 40 -19.23 -23.11 29.20
CA GLY A 40 -18.05 -23.95 29.00
C GLY A 40 -18.13 -25.38 29.54
N SER A 41 -19.11 -25.75 30.36
CA SER A 41 -19.09 -27.08 31.01
C SER A 41 -19.99 -28.13 30.38
N PHE A 42 -20.53 -27.88 29.20
CA PHE A 42 -21.49 -28.79 28.55
C PHE A 42 -20.88 -29.75 27.53
N ILE A 43 -19.60 -29.95 27.55
CA ILE A 43 -18.96 -30.83 26.58
C ILE A 43 -18.80 -32.21 27.13
N SER A 44 -19.55 -33.08 26.54
CA SER A 44 -19.87 -34.42 27.08
C SER A 44 -18.80 -35.48 26.96
N ASN A 45 -17.60 -35.25 26.47
CA ASN A 45 -16.70 -36.35 26.16
C ASN A 45 -15.27 -36.21 26.68
N GLY A 46 -15.10 -35.74 27.86
CA GLY A 46 -13.76 -35.82 28.44
C GLY A 46 -13.61 -34.86 29.59
N SER A 47 -13.08 -35.32 30.62
CA SER A 47 -12.50 -34.71 31.79
C SER A 47 -12.31 -33.17 31.81
N CYS A 48 -13.40 -32.41 31.75
CA CYS A 48 -13.39 -31.04 32.22
C CYS A 48 -13.76 -31.03 33.69
N THR A 49 -12.80 -31.06 34.57
CA THR A 49 -13.02 -30.82 36.01
C THR A 49 -13.11 -29.33 36.28
N PRO A 50 -13.93 -28.88 37.23
CA PRO A 50 -13.97 -27.49 37.64
C PRO A 50 -12.56 -27.00 38.01
N GLY A 51 -12.09 -25.94 37.35
CA GLY A 51 -10.74 -25.44 37.54
C GLY A 51 -9.71 -25.85 36.47
N ASN A 52 -10.05 -26.74 35.55
CA ASN A 52 -9.18 -27.08 34.42
C ASN A 52 -9.58 -26.27 33.18
N THR A 53 -8.76 -25.32 32.81
CA THR A 53 -8.92 -24.46 31.61
C THR A 53 -8.58 -25.16 30.31
N ASN A 54 -8.15 -26.43 30.31
CA ASN A 54 -7.78 -27.20 29.14
C ASN A 54 -8.85 -28.19 28.72
N CYS A 55 -9.96 -27.73 28.16
CA CYS A 55 -10.95 -28.62 27.57
C CYS A 55 -10.57 -28.90 26.10
N THR A 56 -10.00 -30.06 25.82
CA THR A 56 -9.42 -30.39 24.50
C THR A 56 -10.37 -31.02 23.48
N SER A 57 -11.63 -31.27 23.81
CA SER A 57 -12.55 -31.86 22.82
C SER A 57 -14.02 -31.48 23.04
N GLY A 58 -14.55 -30.77 22.12
CA GLY A 58 -15.98 -30.50 21.98
C GLY A 58 -16.25 -29.08 21.51
N SER A 59 -17.23 -28.89 20.65
CA SER A 59 -17.70 -27.59 20.22
C SER A 59 -19.00 -27.23 20.93
N THR A 60 -19.04 -26.06 21.55
CA THR A 60 -20.28 -25.46 22.06
C THR A 60 -20.79 -24.47 21.05
N GLY A 61 -21.98 -24.70 20.52
CA GLY A 61 -22.62 -23.81 19.52
C GLY A 61 -23.83 -23.10 20.13
N VAL A 62 -23.95 -21.83 19.93
CA VAL A 62 -25.18 -21.05 20.12
C VAL A 62 -25.70 -20.70 18.75
N THR A 63 -26.86 -21.26 18.36
CA THR A 63 -27.54 -20.95 17.10
C THR A 63 -28.80 -20.18 17.37
N SER A 64 -29.03 -19.12 16.60
CA SER A 64 -30.25 -18.30 16.62
C SER A 64 -30.83 -18.19 15.22
N GLN A 65 -32.11 -18.44 15.07
CA GLN A 65 -32.80 -18.33 13.76
C GLN A 65 -33.31 -16.91 13.42
N GLY A 66 -33.31 -16.00 14.35
CA GLY A 66 -33.88 -14.68 14.11
C GLY A 66 -33.26 -13.53 14.89
N GLY A 67 -32.27 -13.79 15.73
CA GLY A 67 -31.53 -12.79 16.49
C GLY A 67 -30.17 -13.30 16.89
N GLY A 68 -29.22 -12.42 17.10
CA GLY A 68 -27.87 -12.77 17.49
C GLY A 68 -27.65 -12.82 18.99
N LEU A 69 -26.50 -13.32 19.39
CA LEU A 69 -25.99 -13.20 20.74
C LEU A 69 -25.39 -11.79 20.90
N VAL A 70 -25.87 -11.05 21.89
CA VAL A 70 -25.37 -9.70 22.18
C VAL A 70 -24.55 -9.77 23.47
N TRP A 71 -23.26 -9.47 23.37
CA TRP A 71 -22.38 -9.27 24.49
C TRP A 71 -22.17 -7.78 24.73
N ARG A 72 -22.36 -7.33 25.96
CA ARG A 72 -22.13 -5.93 26.36
C ARG A 72 -21.29 -5.93 27.60
N ALA A 73 -20.11 -5.31 27.52
CA ALA A 73 -19.33 -4.92 28.69
C ALA A 73 -19.50 -3.42 28.89
N GLN A 74 -19.73 -3.00 30.11
CA GLN A 74 -19.83 -1.59 30.47
C GLN A 74 -18.42 -1.01 30.66
N ASP A 75 -17.55 -1.79 31.27
CA ASP A 75 -16.13 -1.51 31.45
C ASP A 75 -15.34 -2.79 31.17
N GLY A 76 -14.30 -2.72 30.37
CA GLY A 76 -13.46 -3.86 29.99
C GLY A 76 -13.84 -4.52 28.68
N ASP A 77 -13.32 -5.73 28.44
CA ASP A 77 -13.45 -6.47 27.17
C ASP A 77 -14.83 -7.14 27.06
N GLY A 78 -15.51 -6.91 25.95
CA GLY A 78 -16.81 -7.52 25.69
C GLY A 78 -16.73 -8.96 25.18
N LEU A 79 -15.75 -9.28 24.35
CA LEU A 79 -15.48 -10.63 23.82
C LEU A 79 -13.97 -10.79 23.60
N GLU A 80 -13.39 -11.77 24.23
CA GLU A 80 -12.00 -12.19 24.01
C GLU A 80 -11.96 -13.57 23.36
N GLY A 81 -11.26 -13.68 22.22
CA GLY A 81 -11.02 -14.94 21.53
C GLY A 81 -9.54 -15.28 21.59
N PHE A 82 -9.22 -16.39 22.25
CA PHE A 82 -7.85 -16.82 22.50
C PHE A 82 -7.54 -18.16 21.83
N SER A 83 -6.44 -18.23 21.05
CA SER A 83 -5.93 -19.47 20.48
C SER A 83 -4.42 -19.58 20.71
N ASN A 84 -3.99 -20.65 21.37
CA ASN A 84 -2.59 -20.88 21.75
C ASN A 84 -1.80 -21.71 20.74
N SER A 85 -2.47 -22.38 19.80
CA SER A 85 -1.85 -23.39 18.93
C SER A 85 -1.83 -23.05 17.44
N GLY A 86 -1.93 -21.78 17.09
CA GLY A 86 -1.88 -21.34 15.68
C GLY A 86 -3.23 -21.38 14.95
N ASP A 87 -4.33 -21.70 15.65
CA ASP A 87 -5.69 -21.63 15.11
C ASP A 87 -6.28 -20.20 15.26
N THR A 88 -7.51 -20.01 14.82
CA THR A 88 -8.19 -18.73 14.86
C THR A 88 -8.90 -18.51 16.20
N GLY A 89 -8.65 -17.36 16.86
CA GLY A 89 -9.34 -16.99 18.11
C GLY A 89 -10.80 -16.56 17.87
N VAL A 90 -11.09 -15.76 16.86
CA VAL A 90 -12.44 -15.31 16.49
C VAL A 90 -12.61 -15.40 14.97
N ILE A 91 -13.71 -15.98 14.52
CA ILE A 91 -14.12 -16.01 13.10
C ILE A 91 -15.46 -15.31 12.97
N GLY A 92 -15.51 -14.26 12.14
CA GLY A 92 -16.75 -13.64 11.73
C GLY A 92 -17.04 -13.96 10.26
N THR A 93 -18.16 -14.62 9.97
CA THR A 93 -18.59 -14.98 8.62
C THR A 93 -19.98 -14.43 8.32
N SER A 94 -20.16 -13.85 7.16
CA SER A 94 -21.47 -13.53 6.60
C SER A 94 -21.59 -14.11 5.20
N GLN A 95 -22.66 -14.84 4.91
CA GLN A 95 -22.89 -15.52 3.62
C GLN A 95 -23.88 -14.80 2.73
N GLY A 96 -24.58 -13.79 3.24
CA GLY A 96 -25.55 -12.99 2.47
C GLY A 96 -24.90 -11.84 1.71
N GLU A 97 -25.56 -11.39 0.64
CA GLU A 97 -25.15 -10.16 -0.07
C GLU A 97 -25.19 -8.95 0.89
N GLY A 98 -24.12 -8.16 0.92
CA GLY A 98 -23.99 -6.99 1.80
C GLY A 98 -23.79 -7.33 3.28
N GLY A 99 -23.58 -8.59 3.64
CA GLY A 99 -23.36 -9.00 5.03
C GLY A 99 -21.96 -8.63 5.52
N ILE A 100 -21.87 -8.25 6.81
CA ILE A 100 -20.63 -7.91 7.50
C ILE A 100 -20.22 -9.06 8.42
N GLY A 101 -19.03 -9.65 8.21
CA GLY A 101 -18.51 -10.71 9.07
C GLY A 101 -18.05 -10.19 10.42
N VAL A 102 -17.25 -9.14 10.46
CA VAL A 102 -16.78 -8.45 11.67
C VAL A 102 -16.87 -6.95 11.46
N SER A 103 -17.47 -6.23 12.41
CA SER A 103 -17.52 -4.78 12.43
C SER A 103 -16.91 -4.24 13.70
N GLY A 104 -15.88 -3.42 13.58
CA GLY A 104 -15.25 -2.72 14.72
C GLY A 104 -15.54 -1.22 14.63
N THR A 105 -16.14 -0.67 15.67
CA THR A 105 -16.41 0.76 15.82
C THR A 105 -15.90 1.24 17.16
N GLY A 106 -15.13 2.31 17.15
CA GLY A 106 -14.62 2.92 18.39
C GLY A 106 -14.29 4.39 18.18
N PRO A 107 -14.30 5.20 19.23
CA PRO A 107 -13.95 6.61 19.14
C PRO A 107 -12.48 6.86 18.79
N SER A 108 -11.60 5.91 19.09
CA SER A 108 -10.15 6.00 18.84
C SER A 108 -9.65 4.90 17.90
N ILE A 109 -9.97 3.65 18.18
CA ILE A 109 -9.56 2.48 17.39
C ILE A 109 -10.78 1.59 17.17
N GLY A 110 -11.12 1.29 15.93
CA GLY A 110 -12.19 0.36 15.59
C GLY A 110 -11.69 -1.08 15.49
N VAL A 111 -10.58 -1.30 14.79
CA VAL A 111 -9.90 -2.61 14.66
C VAL A 111 -8.41 -2.39 14.80
N ASP A 112 -7.76 -3.11 15.69
CA ASP A 112 -6.31 -3.15 15.85
C ASP A 112 -5.80 -4.55 15.49
N GLY A 113 -4.84 -4.61 14.58
CA GLY A 113 -4.23 -5.86 14.13
C GLY A 113 -2.72 -5.80 14.32
N ALA A 114 -2.18 -6.57 15.24
CA ALA A 114 -0.76 -6.71 15.51
C ALA A 114 -0.25 -8.10 15.13
N GLY A 115 0.89 -8.18 14.47
CA GLY A 115 1.50 -9.45 14.07
C GLY A 115 2.35 -9.33 12.81
N VAL A 116 2.88 -10.43 12.33
CA VAL A 116 3.61 -10.49 11.04
C VAL A 116 2.69 -10.05 9.88
N VAL A 117 1.42 -10.43 9.93
CA VAL A 117 0.33 -9.88 9.13
C VAL A 117 -0.73 -9.37 10.10
N GLY A 118 -0.80 -8.06 10.30
CA GLY A 118 -1.76 -7.43 11.21
C GLY A 118 -3.19 -7.49 10.68
N VAL A 119 -3.42 -6.99 9.46
CA VAL A 119 -4.71 -7.02 8.74
C VAL A 119 -4.50 -7.54 7.33
N HIS A 120 -5.24 -8.56 6.94
CA HIS A 120 -5.23 -9.11 5.58
C HIS A 120 -6.62 -8.94 4.95
N GLY A 121 -6.74 -8.01 4.01
CA GLY A 121 -7.96 -7.78 3.24
C GLY A 121 -7.87 -8.46 1.87
N ASN A 122 -8.83 -9.33 1.55
CA ASN A 122 -8.93 -9.98 0.25
C ASN A 122 -10.30 -9.72 -0.37
N GLY A 123 -10.34 -8.92 -1.43
CA GLY A 123 -11.52 -8.70 -2.26
C GLY A 123 -11.49 -9.60 -3.49
N SER A 124 -12.49 -10.43 -3.70
CA SER A 124 -12.60 -11.34 -4.83
C SER A 124 -13.80 -11.01 -5.72
N GLY A 125 -13.75 -11.41 -6.98
CA GLY A 125 -14.79 -11.14 -7.97
C GLY A 125 -14.63 -9.79 -8.67
N THR A 126 -15.54 -9.50 -9.59
CA THR A 126 -15.53 -8.25 -10.36
C THR A 126 -15.83 -7.05 -9.44
N GLY A 127 -14.90 -6.12 -9.36
CA GLY A 127 -15.02 -4.94 -8.48
C GLY A 127 -14.72 -5.22 -7.00
N GLY A 128 -14.15 -6.39 -6.65
CA GLY A 128 -13.78 -6.71 -5.28
C GLY A 128 -12.74 -5.76 -4.69
N ILE A 129 -13.01 -5.22 -3.49
CA ILE A 129 -12.13 -4.34 -2.73
C ILE A 129 -11.61 -5.10 -1.50
N GLY A 130 -10.30 -5.29 -1.40
CA GLY A 130 -9.68 -5.93 -0.23
C GLY A 130 -9.72 -5.05 1.01
N VAL A 131 -9.31 -3.79 0.90
CA VAL A 131 -9.36 -2.79 1.96
C VAL A 131 -9.84 -1.47 1.37
N SER A 132 -10.87 -0.88 1.98
CA SER A 132 -11.32 0.49 1.71
C SER A 132 -11.07 1.34 2.95
N ALA A 133 -10.40 2.46 2.81
CA ALA A 133 -10.05 3.35 3.92
C ALA A 133 -10.40 4.79 3.58
N GLU A 134 -11.19 5.43 4.45
CA GLU A 134 -11.61 6.82 4.33
C GLU A 134 -11.25 7.57 5.62
N GLY A 135 -10.79 8.80 5.50
CA GLY A 135 -10.48 9.66 6.63
C GLY A 135 -10.49 11.12 6.22
N THR A 136 -10.83 12.02 7.13
CA THR A 136 -10.81 13.46 6.90
C THR A 136 -9.40 13.99 6.63
N ASP A 137 -8.40 13.47 7.33
CA ASP A 137 -7.00 13.86 7.19
C ASP A 137 -6.18 12.78 6.47
N TYR A 138 -6.32 11.53 6.89
CA TYR A 138 -5.62 10.38 6.31
C TYR A 138 -6.57 9.21 6.15
N GLY A 139 -6.78 8.72 4.94
CA GLY A 139 -7.41 7.42 4.70
C GLY A 139 -6.48 6.26 5.10
N VAL A 140 -5.21 6.33 4.69
CA VAL A 140 -4.16 5.38 5.08
C VAL A 140 -2.93 6.16 5.53
N TYR A 141 -2.44 5.88 6.73
CA TYR A 141 -1.14 6.32 7.22
C TYR A 141 -0.23 5.11 7.39
N ALA A 142 0.78 4.98 6.53
CA ALA A 142 1.67 3.81 6.51
C ALA A 142 3.13 4.22 6.75
N THR A 143 3.77 3.63 7.75
CA THR A 143 5.19 3.80 8.04
C THR A 143 5.89 2.45 8.02
N GLY A 144 7.10 2.41 7.50
CA GLY A 144 7.89 1.18 7.45
C GLY A 144 9.38 1.48 7.44
N GLY A 145 10.17 0.69 8.12
CA GLY A 145 11.62 0.79 8.09
C GLY A 145 12.24 0.47 6.71
N GLY A 146 11.50 -0.27 5.87
CA GLY A 146 11.85 -0.56 4.49
C GLY A 146 10.84 0.08 3.53
N THR A 147 9.72 -0.56 3.30
CA THR A 147 8.65 -0.10 2.39
C THR A 147 7.38 0.19 3.18
N GLY A 148 6.89 1.42 3.14
CA GLY A 148 5.62 1.81 3.77
C GLY A 148 4.41 1.28 3.00
N VAL A 149 4.39 1.45 1.66
CA VAL A 149 3.34 0.94 0.77
C VAL A 149 3.98 0.24 -0.43
N TYR A 150 3.55 -0.97 -0.71
CA TYR A 150 3.93 -1.72 -1.91
C TYR A 150 2.67 -1.99 -2.74
N GLY A 151 2.57 -1.39 -3.92
CA GLY A 151 1.46 -1.57 -4.85
C GLY A 151 1.92 -2.36 -6.08
N LEU A 152 1.30 -3.50 -6.34
CA LEU A 152 1.56 -4.35 -7.52
C LEU A 152 0.29 -4.51 -8.34
N GLY A 153 0.28 -3.98 -9.55
CA GLY A 153 -0.76 -4.21 -10.55
C GLY A 153 -0.25 -5.15 -11.65
N LEU A 154 -0.89 -6.29 -11.85
CA LEU A 154 -0.48 -7.30 -12.85
C LEU A 154 -1.01 -7.01 -14.26
N GLY A 155 -2.00 -6.15 -14.41
CA GLY A 155 -2.59 -5.78 -15.70
C GLY A 155 -3.10 -4.34 -15.74
N SER A 156 -2.86 -3.58 -14.67
CA SER A 156 -3.27 -2.19 -14.53
C SER A 156 -2.31 -1.44 -13.60
N ASN A 157 -2.73 -0.29 -13.06
CA ASN A 157 -1.91 0.51 -12.15
C ASN A 157 -1.68 -0.22 -10.82
N GLY A 158 -0.43 -0.30 -10.37
CA GLY A 158 -0.12 -0.75 -9.01
C GLY A 158 -0.50 0.28 -7.94
N VAL A 159 -0.32 1.56 -8.25
CA VAL A 159 -0.76 2.70 -7.44
C VAL A 159 -1.34 3.76 -8.37
N GLN A 160 -2.50 4.28 -8.03
CA GLN A 160 -3.12 5.42 -8.70
C GLN A 160 -3.40 6.50 -7.66
N GLY A 161 -3.06 7.74 -7.97
CA GLY A 161 -3.34 8.90 -7.14
C GLY A 161 -4.10 9.95 -7.93
N ASP A 162 -5.33 10.21 -7.54
CA ASP A 162 -6.19 11.25 -8.12
C ASP A 162 -6.40 12.36 -7.08
N ALA A 163 -6.39 13.60 -7.51
CA ALA A 163 -6.65 14.74 -6.65
C ALA A 163 -7.64 15.69 -7.32
N GLY A 164 -8.43 16.34 -6.52
CA GLY A 164 -9.29 17.44 -6.96
C GLY A 164 -8.50 18.72 -7.20
N THR A 165 -9.20 19.85 -7.26
CA THR A 165 -8.61 21.17 -7.52
C THR A 165 -7.56 21.56 -6.48
N GLY A 166 -6.38 21.98 -6.95
CA GLY A 166 -5.33 22.60 -6.13
C GLY A 166 -4.42 21.64 -5.35
N ALA A 167 -4.62 20.34 -5.49
CA ALA A 167 -3.79 19.34 -4.80
C ALA A 167 -2.99 18.49 -5.80
N SER A 168 -2.04 17.69 -5.27
CA SER A 168 -1.28 16.72 -6.06
C SER A 168 -1.88 15.32 -5.88
N GLY A 169 -2.13 14.61 -6.96
CA GLY A 169 -2.55 13.20 -6.91
C GLY A 169 -1.50 12.31 -6.28
N VAL A 170 -0.22 12.55 -6.61
CA VAL A 170 0.93 11.92 -5.96
C VAL A 170 1.94 13.01 -5.59
N TYR A 171 2.37 13.05 -4.34
CA TYR A 171 3.43 13.92 -3.86
C TYR A 171 4.57 13.07 -3.29
N GLY A 172 5.74 13.13 -3.91
CA GLY A 172 6.93 12.43 -3.47
C GLY A 172 7.99 13.40 -2.97
N SER A 173 8.42 13.26 -1.73
CA SER A 173 9.46 14.08 -1.11
C SER A 173 10.54 13.21 -0.49
N ASN A 174 11.79 13.63 -0.63
CA ASN A 174 12.93 13.05 0.07
C ASN A 174 13.74 14.16 0.73
N PHE A 175 13.94 14.07 2.04
CA PHE A 175 14.69 15.08 2.82
C PHE A 175 16.19 14.81 2.89
N GLY A 176 16.65 13.67 2.35
CA GLY A 176 18.06 13.31 2.25
C GLY A 176 18.60 13.45 0.83
N THR A 177 19.51 12.56 0.44
CA THR A 177 20.19 12.56 -0.87
C THR A 177 19.53 11.69 -1.92
N GLY A 178 18.41 11.03 -1.60
CA GLY A 178 17.67 10.15 -2.50
C GLY A 178 16.71 10.89 -3.44
N ASN A 179 15.94 10.13 -4.20
CA ASN A 179 14.93 10.66 -5.12
C ASN A 179 13.58 10.79 -4.36
N GLY A 180 12.87 11.89 -4.54
CA GLY A 180 11.48 12.03 -4.10
C GLY A 180 10.54 11.12 -4.89
N VAL A 181 10.69 11.10 -6.21
CA VAL A 181 10.00 10.17 -7.12
C VAL A 181 11.02 9.58 -8.08
N ARG A 182 10.95 8.27 -8.32
CA ARG A 182 11.76 7.58 -9.33
C ARG A 182 10.87 6.77 -10.26
N GLY A 183 10.82 7.14 -11.53
CA GLY A 183 10.18 6.35 -12.58
C GLY A 183 11.23 5.50 -13.30
N HIS A 184 10.97 4.21 -13.46
CA HIS A 184 11.83 3.27 -14.17
C HIS A 184 10.99 2.30 -15.01
N SER A 185 11.38 2.10 -16.25
CA SER A 185 10.81 1.08 -17.13
C SER A 185 11.94 0.40 -17.90
N ALA A 186 11.89 -0.94 -17.98
CA ALA A 186 12.91 -1.70 -18.70
C ALA A 186 12.80 -1.56 -20.22
N LYS A 187 11.59 -1.40 -20.75
CA LYS A 187 11.34 -1.36 -22.22
C LYS A 187 10.45 -0.19 -22.67
N GLY A 188 9.73 0.44 -21.76
CA GLY A 188 8.81 1.54 -22.07
C GLY A 188 9.28 2.88 -21.51
N THR A 189 8.35 3.80 -21.32
CA THR A 189 8.58 5.11 -20.75
C THR A 189 8.62 5.04 -19.21
N GLY A 190 9.70 5.48 -18.60
CA GLY A 190 9.85 5.52 -17.14
C GLY A 190 8.93 6.55 -16.47
N VAL A 191 8.81 7.75 -17.09
CA VAL A 191 7.89 8.80 -16.65
C VAL A 191 7.25 9.42 -17.91
N LEU A 192 5.93 9.44 -17.96
CA LEU A 192 5.15 10.13 -18.97
C LEU A 192 4.48 11.33 -18.30
N ALA A 193 4.87 12.54 -18.72
CA ALA A 193 4.24 13.78 -18.27
C ALA A 193 3.37 14.33 -19.40
N GLN A 194 2.07 14.48 -19.14
CA GLN A 194 1.10 14.98 -20.11
C GLN A 194 0.20 16.05 -19.49
N SER A 195 -0.18 17.04 -20.27
CA SER A 195 -1.20 18.01 -19.93
C SER A 195 -1.96 18.40 -21.19
N SER A 196 -3.28 18.42 -21.13
CA SER A 196 -4.12 18.81 -22.26
C SER A 196 -4.12 20.32 -22.53
N SER A 197 -3.94 21.15 -21.51
CA SER A 197 -4.04 22.60 -21.60
C SER A 197 -3.04 23.39 -20.77
N GLY A 198 -2.29 22.71 -19.90
CA GLY A 198 -1.32 23.34 -19.00
C GLY A 198 0.12 22.92 -19.28
N THR A 199 0.98 23.08 -18.30
CA THR A 199 2.39 22.68 -18.35
C THR A 199 2.52 21.20 -18.00
N ALA A 200 3.00 20.38 -18.92
CA ALA A 200 3.21 18.95 -18.70
C ALA A 200 4.39 18.67 -17.74
N LEU A 201 5.47 19.42 -17.83
CA LEU A 201 6.64 19.29 -16.97
C LEU A 201 7.18 20.67 -16.59
N ARG A 202 7.27 20.95 -15.30
CA ARG A 202 7.92 22.15 -14.76
C ARG A 202 9.09 21.73 -13.88
N VAL A 203 10.27 22.24 -14.18
CA VAL A 203 11.49 21.97 -13.43
C VAL A 203 11.96 23.26 -12.76
N GLY A 204 12.12 23.23 -11.44
CA GLY A 204 12.53 24.38 -10.63
C GLY A 204 14.00 24.36 -10.20
N GLY A 205 14.82 23.51 -10.77
CA GLY A 205 16.23 23.37 -10.41
C GLY A 205 17.12 23.00 -11.60
N LYS A 206 18.30 22.44 -11.31
CA LYS A 206 19.20 21.94 -12.34
C LYS A 206 18.61 20.70 -13.00
N VAL A 207 18.73 20.60 -14.31
CA VAL A 207 18.34 19.43 -15.09
C VAL A 207 19.59 18.72 -15.58
N GLN A 208 19.64 17.41 -15.42
CA GLN A 208 20.70 16.56 -15.96
C GLN A 208 20.08 15.54 -16.93
N PHE A 209 20.56 15.54 -18.15
CA PHE A 209 20.18 14.55 -19.15
C PHE A 209 21.30 13.53 -19.34
N GLY A 210 20.98 12.25 -19.32
CA GLY A 210 21.98 11.18 -19.49
C GLY A 210 22.63 11.15 -20.89
N ARG A 211 21.95 11.74 -21.90
CA ARG A 211 22.49 11.88 -23.25
C ARG A 211 22.83 13.34 -23.54
N SER A 212 23.70 13.90 -22.73
CA SER A 212 24.26 15.26 -22.90
C SER A 212 25.70 15.29 -22.43
N GLY A 213 26.40 16.29 -22.83
CA GLY A 213 27.79 16.47 -22.42
C GLY A 213 28.46 17.69 -23.09
N SER A 214 29.77 17.71 -22.98
CA SER A 214 30.61 18.67 -23.65
C SER A 214 31.70 17.97 -24.49
N ALA A 215 32.12 18.61 -25.56
CA ALA A 215 33.25 18.19 -26.37
C ALA A 215 34.07 19.41 -26.76
N THR A 216 35.32 19.22 -27.19
CA THR A 216 36.18 20.31 -27.64
C THR A 216 36.63 20.06 -29.06
N VAL A 217 36.37 20.98 -29.95
CA VAL A 217 37.00 21.02 -31.26
C VAL A 217 38.46 21.43 -31.05
N ALA A 218 39.36 20.42 -31.09
CA ALA A 218 40.78 20.60 -30.72
C ALA A 218 41.62 20.99 -31.92
N GLY A 219 41.45 22.20 -32.41
CA GLY A 219 42.32 22.79 -33.43
C GLY A 219 43.61 23.34 -32.84
N THR A 220 44.65 23.36 -33.66
CA THR A 220 45.95 24.04 -33.38
C THR A 220 46.27 25.01 -34.48
N PRO A 221 47.20 25.95 -34.30
CA PRO A 221 47.63 26.87 -35.37
C PRO A 221 48.15 26.16 -36.62
N SER A 222 48.83 25.01 -36.46
CA SER A 222 49.37 24.19 -37.55
C SER A 222 48.36 23.20 -38.13
N ASN A 223 47.25 22.90 -37.40
CA ASN A 223 46.20 22.01 -37.85
C ASN A 223 44.81 22.49 -37.31
N PRO A 224 44.26 23.55 -37.91
CA PRO A 224 42.95 24.03 -37.54
C PRO A 224 41.88 22.98 -37.79
N LYS A 225 40.87 22.88 -36.88
CA LYS A 225 39.74 21.93 -36.96
C LYS A 225 38.42 22.68 -36.97
N SER A 226 37.45 22.16 -37.74
CA SER A 226 36.08 22.67 -37.76
C SER A 226 35.05 21.65 -37.24
N SER A 227 35.48 20.50 -36.72
CA SER A 227 34.55 19.52 -36.19
C SER A 227 35.14 18.71 -35.03
N VAL A 228 34.25 18.10 -34.28
CA VAL A 228 34.57 17.11 -33.29
C VAL A 228 33.58 15.94 -33.36
N VAL A 229 34.10 14.73 -33.23
CA VAL A 229 33.29 13.51 -33.10
C VAL A 229 33.21 13.12 -31.64
N VAL A 230 31.98 12.96 -31.18
CA VAL A 230 31.67 12.42 -29.85
C VAL A 230 31.24 10.95 -30.01
N SER A 231 31.96 10.05 -29.42
CA SER A 231 31.73 8.60 -29.51
C SER A 231 30.95 8.07 -28.32
N ASN A 232 30.44 6.84 -28.46
CA ASN A 232 29.67 6.12 -27.44
C ASN A 232 28.38 6.85 -27.01
N VAL A 233 27.73 7.54 -27.95
CA VAL A 233 26.46 8.20 -27.71
C VAL A 233 25.33 7.29 -28.23
N ALA A 234 24.38 6.94 -27.36
CA ALA A 234 23.20 6.20 -27.78
C ALA A 234 22.32 7.08 -28.68
N VAL A 235 22.43 6.88 -29.99
CA VAL A 235 21.65 7.57 -31.01
C VAL A 235 20.93 6.58 -31.92
N SER A 236 19.76 6.98 -32.42
CA SER A 236 18.91 6.29 -33.35
C SER A 236 18.68 7.11 -34.61
N PRO A 237 18.06 6.57 -35.68
CA PRO A 237 17.65 7.38 -36.83
C PRO A 237 16.63 8.48 -36.48
N LYS A 238 15.99 8.42 -35.33
CA LYS A 238 15.07 9.43 -34.80
C LYS A 238 15.73 10.50 -33.93
N SER A 239 17.01 10.32 -33.58
CA SER A 239 17.74 11.26 -32.72
C SER A 239 17.99 12.59 -33.36
N LEU A 240 17.74 13.66 -32.62
CA LEU A 240 18.14 15.04 -32.94
C LEU A 240 19.20 15.49 -31.94
N VAL A 241 20.17 16.25 -32.39
CA VAL A 241 21.21 16.82 -31.55
C VAL A 241 21.05 18.32 -31.47
N LEU A 242 20.96 18.85 -30.25
CA LEU A 242 21.15 20.26 -29.95
C LEU A 242 22.61 20.46 -29.55
N ALA A 243 23.29 21.36 -30.20
CA ALA A 243 24.67 21.71 -29.85
C ALA A 243 24.85 23.20 -29.78
N THR A 244 25.62 23.68 -28.81
CA THR A 244 25.87 25.12 -28.57
C THR A 244 27.32 25.37 -28.28
N ALA A 245 27.82 26.51 -28.72
CA ALA A 245 29.13 27.01 -28.38
C ALA A 245 29.22 27.38 -26.89
N GLN A 246 30.30 27.00 -26.22
CA GLN A 246 30.58 27.34 -24.83
C GLN A 246 31.71 28.39 -24.71
N LYS A 247 32.14 28.93 -25.82
CA LYS A 247 33.13 29.99 -25.90
C LYS A 247 32.71 31.00 -26.94
N ASN A 248 32.85 32.28 -26.62
CA ASN A 248 32.60 33.35 -27.59
C ASN A 248 33.89 33.63 -28.39
N VAL A 249 33.88 33.29 -29.66
CA VAL A 249 34.91 33.66 -30.65
C VAL A 249 34.19 34.33 -31.80
N PRO A 250 34.50 35.60 -32.13
CA PRO A 250 33.77 36.33 -33.15
C PRO A 250 33.73 35.62 -34.50
N GLY A 251 32.53 35.42 -35.00
CA GLY A 251 32.25 34.77 -36.29
C GLY A 251 32.46 33.23 -36.25
N VAL A 252 32.61 32.60 -35.13
CA VAL A 252 32.61 31.12 -34.97
C VAL A 252 31.32 30.69 -34.27
N PHE A 253 30.62 29.76 -34.85
CA PHE A 253 29.38 29.18 -34.30
C PHE A 253 29.24 27.69 -34.70
N VAL A 254 28.39 26.98 -34.01
CA VAL A 254 28.01 25.63 -34.40
C VAL A 254 27.10 25.70 -35.62
N GLU A 255 27.55 25.13 -36.72
CA GLU A 255 26.81 25.09 -37.97
C GLU A 255 25.85 23.92 -38.07
N ALA A 256 26.31 22.75 -37.65
CA ALA A 256 25.51 21.52 -37.67
C ALA A 256 25.94 20.55 -36.58
N ALA A 257 25.03 19.69 -36.20
CA ALA A 257 25.30 18.48 -35.40
C ALA A 257 24.60 17.30 -36.05
N VAL A 258 25.35 16.27 -36.42
CA VAL A 258 24.85 15.12 -37.18
C VAL A 258 25.05 13.84 -36.42
N THR A 259 24.00 12.98 -36.38
CA THR A 259 24.04 11.66 -35.76
C THR A 259 24.54 10.62 -36.77
N ASN A 260 25.30 9.65 -36.27
CA ASN A 260 25.62 8.40 -36.95
C ASN A 260 25.20 7.23 -36.08
N PRO A 261 23.98 6.69 -36.25
CA PRO A 261 23.48 5.58 -35.44
C PRO A 261 24.31 4.30 -35.52
N SER A 262 24.84 3.98 -36.72
CA SER A 262 25.64 2.78 -36.92
C SER A 262 26.98 2.83 -36.21
N ALA A 263 27.58 4.01 -36.04
CA ALA A 263 28.84 4.22 -35.34
C ALA A 263 28.63 4.63 -33.86
N HIS A 264 27.40 4.87 -33.43
CA HIS A 264 27.09 5.43 -32.11
C HIS A 264 27.83 6.73 -31.81
N THR A 265 27.85 7.65 -32.82
CA THR A 265 28.55 8.93 -32.74
C THR A 265 27.63 10.11 -33.08
N ILE A 266 28.03 11.27 -32.60
CA ILE A 266 27.58 12.55 -33.13
C ILE A 266 28.78 13.35 -33.61
N THR A 267 28.66 14.02 -34.74
CA THR A 267 29.67 14.95 -35.25
C THR A 267 29.14 16.38 -35.18
N ILE A 268 29.85 17.23 -34.48
CA ILE A 268 29.50 18.65 -34.33
C ILE A 268 30.41 19.45 -35.21
N PHE A 269 29.84 20.26 -36.10
CA PHE A 269 30.55 21.09 -37.06
C PHE A 269 30.48 22.57 -36.66
N LEU A 270 31.58 23.24 -36.81
CA LEU A 270 31.67 24.70 -36.77
C LEU A 270 31.69 25.25 -38.20
N ASN A 271 31.18 26.45 -38.37
CA ASN A 271 31.15 27.16 -39.65
C ASN A 271 32.53 27.47 -40.23
N LYS A 272 33.58 27.45 -39.42
CA LYS A 272 34.97 27.62 -39.85
C LYS A 272 35.96 26.96 -38.91
N PRO A 273 37.16 26.59 -39.39
CA PRO A 273 38.19 25.99 -38.55
C PRO A 273 38.67 26.94 -37.45
N VAL A 274 38.98 26.36 -36.30
CA VAL A 274 39.57 27.02 -35.12
C VAL A 274 40.99 26.52 -34.90
N SER A 275 41.88 27.41 -34.52
CA SER A 275 43.29 27.10 -34.20
C SER A 275 43.56 26.94 -32.72
N THR A 276 42.54 26.99 -31.90
CA THR A 276 42.61 26.74 -30.43
C THR A 276 41.40 25.93 -30.01
N GLY A 277 41.46 25.30 -28.86
CA GLY A 277 40.34 24.53 -28.32
C GLY A 277 39.06 25.37 -28.26
N TYR A 278 37.99 24.83 -28.86
CA TYR A 278 36.66 25.45 -28.90
C TYR A 278 35.64 24.47 -28.25
N PRO A 279 35.21 24.73 -27.01
CA PRO A 279 34.29 23.87 -26.32
C PRO A 279 32.87 24.05 -26.84
N VAL A 280 32.17 22.93 -26.98
CA VAL A 280 30.74 22.84 -27.37
C VAL A 280 29.99 21.98 -26.40
N ALA A 281 28.79 22.35 -26.00
CA ALA A 281 27.86 21.50 -25.27
C ALA A 281 26.88 20.86 -26.24
N TRP A 282 26.43 19.68 -25.91
CA TRP A 282 25.46 18.94 -26.71
C TRP A 282 24.43 18.18 -25.87
N MET A 283 23.27 17.93 -26.45
CA MET A 283 22.20 17.11 -25.89
C MET A 283 21.48 16.38 -27.02
N VAL A 284 21.13 15.13 -26.80
CA VAL A 284 20.34 14.30 -27.72
C VAL A 284 18.90 14.23 -27.25
N ILE A 285 17.96 14.49 -28.12
CA ILE A 285 16.52 14.28 -27.95
C ILE A 285 16.01 13.32 -29.03
N GLU A 286 14.94 12.56 -28.73
CA GLU A 286 14.32 11.69 -29.72
C GLU A 286 13.04 12.30 -30.28
N LYS A 287 12.82 12.13 -31.57
CA LYS A 287 11.50 12.35 -32.16
C LYS A 287 10.52 11.29 -31.68
N PRO A 288 9.26 11.64 -31.50
CA PRO A 288 8.20 10.66 -31.15
C PRO A 288 8.00 9.56 -32.21
#